data_85182f8c841cf72e4df633591bf6056b
#
_entry.id   85182f8c841cf72e4df633591bf6056b
#
_cell.length_a   1.000
_cell.length_b   1.000
_cell.length_c   1.000
_cell.angle_alpha   90.00
_cell.angle_beta   90.00
_cell.angle_gamma   90.00
#
_symmetry.space_group_name_H-M   'P 1'
#
loop_
_entity.id
_entity.type
_entity.pdbx_description
1 polymer ?
#
loop_
_entity_poly.entity_id
_entity_poly.type
_entity_poly.pdbx_seq_one_letter_code
_entity_poly.pdbx_strand_id
1 'polypeptide(L)'
;SHPKWMQRFHDLMKIEVKEVIEKDLRPQKEGLSMGEVIVSINKHTKGDAVIVTDVGQHQMVTCRYAEFIRSKSNVTSGGLGTMGFALPAALGAKMGAPQREVVAVIGDGGYQMTIQELGTIFQTQAAVKIVVLNNDFLGMVKQWQQLFFDKRYASTEMVNPDFVTIAKGYFLGFI
;
A
#
# COMPACT_ATOMS: atom_id res chain seq x y z
N SER A 1 -27.64 22.20 -3.99
CA SER A 1 -27.22 21.00 -4.75
C SER A 1 -26.81 21.39 -6.15
N HIS A 2 -25.84 20.71 -6.73
CA HIS A 2 -25.36 20.96 -8.09
C HIS A 2 -25.59 19.69 -8.97
N PRO A 3 -26.84 19.44 -9.40
CA PRO A 3 -27.22 18.18 -10.04
C PRO A 3 -26.40 17.85 -11.29
N LYS A 4 -26.13 18.86 -12.14
CA LYS A 4 -25.30 18.67 -13.36
C LYS A 4 -23.87 18.28 -13.04
N TRP A 5 -23.30 18.86 -11.97
CA TRP A 5 -21.96 18.55 -11.51
C TRP A 5 -21.89 17.11 -10.93
N MET A 6 -22.85 16.74 -10.09
CA MET A 6 -22.97 15.39 -9.56
C MET A 6 -23.16 14.35 -10.67
N GLN A 7 -24.01 14.66 -11.67
CA GLN A 7 -24.18 13.77 -12.82
C GLN A 7 -22.87 13.55 -13.57
N ARG A 8 -22.07 14.59 -13.75
CA ARG A 8 -20.76 14.45 -14.39
C ARG A 8 -19.82 13.52 -13.63
N PHE A 9 -19.81 13.58 -12.29
CA PHE A 9 -19.02 12.65 -11.46
C PHE A 9 -19.51 11.21 -11.61
N HIS A 10 -20.82 10.99 -11.60
CA HIS A 10 -21.37 9.65 -11.81
C HIS A 10 -21.00 9.07 -13.17
N ASP A 11 -21.01 9.87 -14.22
CA ASP A 11 -20.63 9.42 -15.57
C ASP A 11 -19.14 9.08 -15.64
N LEU A 12 -18.27 9.90 -15.04
CA LEU A 12 -16.84 9.62 -14.93
C LEU A 12 -16.57 8.34 -14.11
N MET A 13 -17.29 8.16 -13.00
CA MET A 13 -17.17 6.96 -12.17
C MET A 13 -17.54 5.68 -12.93
N LYS A 14 -18.58 5.72 -13.77
CA LYS A 14 -18.95 4.58 -14.63
C LYS A 14 -17.82 4.21 -15.59
N ILE A 15 -17.17 5.22 -16.18
CA ILE A 15 -16.02 5.00 -17.07
C ILE A 15 -14.86 4.39 -16.28
N GLU A 16 -14.55 4.93 -15.11
CA GLU A 16 -13.48 4.42 -14.25
C GLU A 16 -13.73 2.96 -13.84
N VAL A 17 -14.94 2.63 -13.41
CA VAL A 17 -15.31 1.25 -13.05
C VAL A 17 -15.03 0.30 -14.22
N LYS A 18 -15.52 0.62 -15.40
CA LYS A 18 -15.40 -0.24 -16.58
C LYS A 18 -13.96 -0.35 -17.10
N GLU A 19 -13.26 0.78 -17.20
CA GLU A 19 -11.95 0.82 -17.87
C GLU A 19 -10.77 0.53 -16.94
N VAL A 20 -10.93 0.68 -15.64
CA VAL A 20 -9.86 0.53 -14.65
C VAL A 20 -10.21 -0.52 -13.60
N ILE A 21 -11.25 -0.28 -12.80
CA ILE A 21 -11.52 -1.07 -11.59
C ILE A 21 -11.80 -2.54 -11.92
N GLU A 22 -12.63 -2.82 -12.90
CA GLU A 22 -12.95 -4.20 -13.30
C GLU A 22 -11.71 -4.95 -13.83
N LYS A 23 -10.80 -4.25 -14.50
CA LYS A 23 -9.55 -4.83 -15.00
C LYS A 23 -8.53 -5.07 -13.89
N ASP A 24 -8.45 -4.17 -12.90
CA ASP A 24 -7.55 -4.30 -11.77
C ASP A 24 -7.99 -5.40 -10.78
N LEU A 25 -9.30 -5.56 -10.57
CA LEU A 25 -9.86 -6.51 -9.61
C LEU A 25 -10.13 -7.90 -10.21
N ARG A 26 -10.05 -8.05 -11.53
CA ARG A 26 -10.19 -9.33 -12.24
C ARG A 26 -9.11 -9.46 -13.30
N PRO A 27 -7.83 -9.50 -12.91
CA PRO A 27 -6.77 -9.60 -13.88
C PRO A 27 -6.86 -10.93 -14.64
N GLN A 28 -6.65 -10.89 -15.95
CA GLN A 28 -6.57 -12.08 -16.79
C GLN A 28 -5.21 -12.81 -16.69
N LYS A 29 -4.35 -12.37 -15.78
CA LYS A 29 -3.01 -12.91 -15.57
C LYS A 29 -2.94 -13.71 -14.27
N GLU A 30 -2.08 -14.71 -14.24
CA GLU A 30 -1.73 -15.39 -12.99
C GLU A 30 -1.13 -14.42 -11.97
N GLY A 31 -1.40 -14.66 -10.68
CA GLY A 31 -0.94 -13.85 -9.56
C GLY A 31 -2.00 -12.91 -9.01
N LEU A 32 -1.64 -12.22 -7.94
CA LEU A 32 -2.50 -11.25 -7.27
C LEU A 32 -2.23 -9.84 -7.81
N SER A 33 -3.27 -9.10 -8.10
CA SER A 33 -3.14 -7.65 -8.32
C SER A 33 -3.07 -6.90 -6.98
N MET A 34 -2.45 -5.72 -7.00
CA MET A 34 -2.43 -4.85 -5.81
C MET A 34 -3.85 -4.47 -5.38
N GLY A 35 -4.77 -4.27 -6.34
CA GLY A 35 -6.17 -3.95 -6.06
C GLY A 35 -6.88 -5.06 -5.30
N GLU A 36 -6.70 -6.32 -5.70
CA GLU A 36 -7.27 -7.48 -4.99
C GLU A 36 -6.77 -7.59 -3.55
N VAL A 37 -5.48 -7.29 -3.32
CA VAL A 37 -4.91 -7.29 -1.95
C VAL A 37 -5.61 -6.23 -1.09
N ILE A 38 -5.78 -5.00 -1.59
CA ILE A 38 -6.43 -3.93 -0.82
C ILE A 38 -7.91 -4.25 -0.56
N VAL A 39 -8.63 -4.76 -1.54
CA VAL A 39 -10.02 -5.21 -1.36
C VAL A 39 -10.11 -6.34 -0.33
N SER A 40 -9.15 -7.26 -0.32
CA SER A 40 -9.06 -8.31 0.69
C SER A 40 -8.82 -7.73 2.10
N ILE A 41 -7.95 -6.72 2.24
CA ILE A 41 -7.73 -6.01 3.50
C ILE A 41 -9.05 -5.38 3.98
N ASN A 42 -9.77 -4.66 3.11
CA ASN A 42 -11.07 -4.05 3.45
C ASN A 42 -12.06 -5.11 3.98
N LYS A 43 -12.17 -6.22 3.27
CA LYS A 43 -13.07 -7.32 3.64
C LYS A 43 -12.76 -7.87 5.04
N HIS A 44 -11.49 -8.07 5.36
CA HIS A 44 -11.09 -8.66 6.65
C HIS A 44 -11.15 -7.66 7.80
N THR A 45 -10.85 -6.39 7.54
CA THR A 45 -10.87 -5.32 8.54
C THR A 45 -12.21 -4.58 8.61
N LYS A 46 -13.12 -4.86 7.70
CA LYS A 46 -14.43 -4.18 7.56
C LYS A 46 -14.29 -2.65 7.48
N GLY A 47 -13.19 -2.17 6.93
CA GLY A 47 -12.87 -0.74 6.83
C GLY A 47 -12.49 -0.05 8.14
N ASP A 48 -12.32 -0.80 9.24
CA ASP A 48 -12.01 -0.22 10.57
C ASP A 48 -10.52 -0.15 10.89
N ALA A 49 -9.65 -0.70 10.06
CA ALA A 49 -8.22 -0.62 10.27
C ALA A 49 -7.66 0.80 10.04
N VAL A 50 -6.53 1.07 10.67
CA VAL A 50 -5.63 2.14 10.25
C VAL A 50 -4.73 1.59 9.16
N ILE A 51 -4.86 2.11 7.95
CA ILE A 51 -4.00 1.74 6.83
C ILE A 51 -2.85 2.76 6.74
N VAL A 52 -1.65 2.26 6.84
CA VAL A 52 -0.43 3.08 6.70
C VAL A 52 0.25 2.71 5.40
N THR A 53 0.43 3.67 4.51
CA THR A 53 1.08 3.41 3.22
C THR A 53 2.46 4.03 3.15
N ASP A 54 3.35 3.33 2.48
CA ASP A 54 4.58 3.91 1.97
C ASP A 54 4.29 4.67 0.66
N VAL A 55 5.30 5.09 -0.07
CA VAL A 55 5.17 5.87 -1.30
C VAL A 55 5.52 5.03 -2.52
N GLY A 56 4.60 5.01 -3.50
CA GLY A 56 4.73 4.23 -4.71
C GLY A 56 3.37 3.87 -5.34
N GLN A 57 3.37 2.92 -6.28
CA GLN A 57 2.14 2.44 -6.91
C GLN A 57 1.16 1.86 -5.89
N HIS A 58 1.65 1.14 -4.88
CA HIS A 58 0.84 0.60 -3.79
C HIS A 58 0.09 1.69 -3.00
N GLN A 59 0.68 2.88 -2.82
CA GLN A 59 0.00 4.03 -2.23
C GLN A 59 -1.18 4.49 -3.09
N MET A 60 -0.95 4.65 -4.39
CA MET A 60 -2.01 5.06 -5.34
C MET A 60 -3.15 4.06 -5.39
N VAL A 61 -2.83 2.77 -5.43
CA VAL A 61 -3.82 1.69 -5.42
C VAL A 61 -4.57 1.65 -4.09
N THR A 62 -3.87 1.83 -2.96
CA THR A 62 -4.52 1.92 -1.65
C THR A 62 -5.48 3.11 -1.58
N CYS A 63 -5.08 4.29 -2.06
CA CYS A 63 -5.97 5.45 -2.10
C CYS A 63 -7.22 5.22 -2.97
N ARG A 64 -7.14 4.37 -3.98
CA ARG A 64 -8.28 4.05 -4.85
C ARG A 64 -9.23 3.05 -4.24
N TYR A 65 -8.72 2.00 -3.57
CA TYR A 65 -9.51 0.84 -3.17
C TYR A 65 -9.74 0.71 -1.67
N ALA A 66 -8.98 1.42 -0.82
CA ALA A 66 -9.17 1.33 0.62
C ALA A 66 -10.47 2.02 1.06
N GLU A 67 -11.20 1.34 1.92
CA GLU A 67 -12.44 1.83 2.53
C GLU A 67 -12.19 2.19 3.99
N PHE A 68 -12.75 3.31 4.43
CA PHE A 68 -12.58 3.80 5.78
C PHE A 68 -13.92 4.19 6.39
N ILE A 69 -14.26 3.57 7.52
CA ILE A 69 -15.48 3.87 8.28
C ILE A 69 -15.23 4.86 9.41
N ARG A 70 -13.97 5.19 9.71
CA ARG A 70 -13.56 6.15 10.75
C ARG A 70 -12.59 7.18 10.20
N SER A 71 -12.62 8.37 10.77
CA SER A 71 -11.57 9.38 10.53
C SER A 71 -10.21 8.92 11.07
N LYS A 72 -9.14 9.53 10.57
CA LYS A 72 -7.75 9.23 10.95
C LYS A 72 -7.37 7.76 10.73
N SER A 73 -7.93 7.14 9.70
CA SER A 73 -7.65 5.75 9.33
C SER A 73 -6.66 5.61 8.17
N ASN A 74 -6.38 6.69 7.44
CA ASN A 74 -5.36 6.72 6.39
C ASN A 74 -4.16 7.53 6.86
N VAL A 75 -3.00 6.89 6.94
CA VAL A 75 -1.72 7.49 7.33
C VAL A 75 -0.73 7.33 6.18
N THR A 76 -0.31 8.44 5.61
CA THR A 76 0.55 8.42 4.41
C THR A 76 1.40 9.69 4.33
N SER A 77 2.59 9.60 3.74
CA SER A 77 3.44 10.74 3.43
C SER A 77 2.96 11.44 2.15
N GLY A 78 1.75 12.03 2.20
CA GLY A 78 1.10 12.64 1.03
C GLY A 78 1.70 13.98 0.61
N GLY A 79 2.39 14.68 1.48
CA GLY A 79 3.02 15.98 1.19
C GLY A 79 4.42 15.85 0.62
N LEU A 80 5.32 15.18 1.33
CA LEU A 80 6.73 15.06 0.93
C LEU A 80 7.02 13.79 0.10
N GLY A 81 6.12 12.81 0.09
CA GLY A 81 6.30 11.58 -0.67
C GLY A 81 7.53 10.77 -0.23
N THR A 82 7.69 10.60 1.08
CA THR A 82 8.86 9.96 1.68
C THR A 82 8.75 8.44 1.62
N MET A 83 9.57 7.79 0.81
CA MET A 83 9.73 6.34 0.84
C MET A 83 10.39 5.89 2.17
N GLY A 84 10.03 4.69 2.65
CA GLY A 84 10.46 4.20 3.97
C GLY A 84 9.60 4.72 5.13
N PHE A 85 8.58 5.51 4.87
CA PHE A 85 7.70 6.10 5.89
C PHE A 85 6.86 5.05 6.64
N ALA A 86 6.42 4.00 5.95
CA ALA A 86 5.31 3.17 6.45
C ALA A 86 5.64 2.35 7.69
N LEU A 87 6.83 1.74 7.82
CA LEU A 87 7.18 0.94 9.00
C LEU A 87 7.18 1.77 10.28
N PRO A 88 7.97 2.86 10.38
CA PRO A 88 7.96 3.68 11.59
C PRO A 88 6.61 4.34 11.86
N ALA A 89 5.89 4.74 10.80
CA ALA A 89 4.57 5.34 10.96
C ALA A 89 3.51 4.32 11.43
N ALA A 90 3.59 3.06 11.00
CA ALA A 90 2.70 2.01 11.46
C ALA A 90 2.93 1.66 12.94
N LEU A 91 4.19 1.63 13.36
CA LEU A 91 4.54 1.51 14.79
C LEU A 91 3.91 2.67 15.58
N GLY A 92 4.12 3.91 15.15
CA GLY A 92 3.53 5.10 15.79
C GLY A 92 2.00 5.06 15.81
N ALA A 93 1.37 4.64 14.71
CA ALA A 93 -0.08 4.49 14.62
C ALA A 93 -0.60 3.44 15.62
N LYS A 94 0.11 2.32 15.77
CA LYS A 94 -0.26 1.28 16.73
C LYS A 94 -0.09 1.74 18.18
N MET A 95 0.94 2.49 18.48
CA MET A 95 1.12 3.09 19.81
C MET A 95 0.05 4.14 20.13
N GLY A 96 -0.33 4.96 19.13
CA GLY A 96 -1.36 5.98 19.28
C GLY A 96 -2.79 5.44 19.30
N ALA A 97 -3.02 4.26 18.72
CA ALA A 97 -4.32 3.61 18.65
C ALA A 97 -4.22 2.10 18.96
N PRO A 98 -3.83 1.71 20.20
CA PRO A 98 -3.47 0.34 20.55
C PRO A 98 -4.60 -0.68 20.35
N GLN A 99 -5.86 -0.23 20.41
CA GLN A 99 -7.03 -1.08 20.24
C GLN A 99 -7.45 -1.28 18.77
N ARG A 100 -6.82 -0.55 17.84
CA ARG A 100 -7.15 -0.66 16.42
C ARG A 100 -6.21 -1.62 15.69
N GLU A 101 -6.74 -2.28 14.68
CA GLU A 101 -5.90 -2.95 13.69
C GLU A 101 -5.08 -1.89 12.94
N VAL A 102 -3.80 -2.15 12.78
CA VAL A 102 -2.90 -1.33 11.96
C VAL A 102 -2.29 -2.20 10.88
N VAL A 103 -2.48 -1.82 9.64
CA VAL A 103 -1.97 -2.53 8.46
C VAL A 103 -1.05 -1.59 7.70
N ALA A 104 0.23 -1.94 7.62
CA ALA A 104 1.22 -1.27 6.79
C ALA A 104 1.21 -1.90 5.39
N VAL A 105 0.89 -1.11 4.37
CA VAL A 105 0.95 -1.51 2.95
C VAL A 105 2.18 -0.87 2.34
N ILE A 106 3.16 -1.69 2.00
CA ILE A 106 4.51 -1.23 1.68
C ILE A 106 4.99 -1.88 0.38
N GLY A 107 5.64 -1.13 -0.49
CA GLY A 107 6.40 -1.68 -1.61
C GLY A 107 7.75 -2.25 -1.14
N ASP A 108 8.29 -3.17 -1.91
CA ASP A 108 9.58 -3.82 -1.65
C ASP A 108 10.74 -2.84 -1.44
N GLY A 109 10.81 -1.77 -2.25
CA GLY A 109 11.83 -0.74 -2.10
C GLY A 109 11.69 0.07 -0.81
N GLY A 110 10.48 0.52 -0.48
CA GLY A 110 10.23 1.25 0.76
C GLY A 110 10.43 0.40 2.00
N TYR A 111 10.08 -0.88 1.95
CA TYR A 111 10.31 -1.81 3.05
C TYR A 111 11.80 -1.93 3.40
N GLN A 112 12.67 -2.04 2.40
CA GLN A 112 14.11 -2.12 2.64
C GLN A 112 14.72 -0.85 3.22
N MET A 113 14.14 0.33 2.95
CA MET A 113 14.69 1.61 3.42
C MET A 113 14.65 1.78 4.94
N THR A 114 13.69 1.15 5.62
CA THR A 114 13.51 1.25 7.07
C THR A 114 13.29 -0.11 7.73
N ILE A 115 13.79 -1.17 7.13
CA ILE A 115 13.63 -2.55 7.59
C ILE A 115 14.13 -2.77 9.02
N GLN A 116 15.09 -1.98 9.51
CA GLN A 116 15.59 -2.01 10.88
C GLN A 116 14.48 -1.71 11.92
N GLU A 117 13.39 -1.05 11.52
CA GLU A 117 12.25 -0.78 12.41
C GLU A 117 11.52 -2.06 12.84
N LEU A 118 11.76 -3.18 12.16
CA LEU A 118 11.29 -4.49 12.63
C LEU A 118 11.83 -4.81 14.03
N GLY A 119 13.06 -4.36 14.34
CA GLY A 119 13.63 -4.47 15.67
C GLY A 119 12.84 -3.69 16.73
N THR A 120 12.43 -2.48 16.41
CA THR A 120 11.61 -1.64 17.29
C THR A 120 10.20 -2.22 17.46
N ILE A 121 9.60 -2.70 16.38
CA ILE A 121 8.29 -3.38 16.39
C ILE A 121 8.35 -4.63 17.28
N PHE A 122 9.39 -5.44 17.14
CA PHE A 122 9.60 -6.62 17.99
C PHE A 122 9.81 -6.24 19.46
N GLN A 123 10.69 -5.29 19.74
CA GLN A 123 11.00 -4.86 21.11
C GLN A 123 9.77 -4.28 21.83
N THR A 124 8.93 -3.54 21.13
CA THR A 124 7.72 -2.92 21.69
C THR A 124 6.50 -3.84 21.67
N GLN A 125 6.62 -5.03 21.06
CA GLN A 125 5.51 -5.99 20.87
C GLN A 125 4.31 -5.32 20.18
N ALA A 126 4.57 -4.38 19.27
CA ALA A 126 3.55 -3.66 18.54
C ALA A 126 2.88 -4.59 17.50
N ALA A 127 1.61 -4.89 17.69
CA ALA A 127 0.85 -5.75 16.79
C ALA A 127 0.49 -5.02 15.48
N VAL A 128 1.48 -4.81 14.61
CA VAL A 128 1.34 -4.25 13.27
C VAL A 128 1.28 -5.39 12.25
N LYS A 129 0.32 -5.34 11.34
CA LYS A 129 0.28 -6.23 10.17
C LYS A 129 1.04 -5.58 9.03
N ILE A 130 2.01 -6.27 8.47
CA ILE A 130 2.86 -5.76 7.39
C ILE A 130 2.54 -6.55 6.12
N VAL A 131 2.11 -5.83 5.09
CA VAL A 131 1.81 -6.37 3.76
C VAL A 131 2.81 -5.79 2.77
N VAL A 132 3.79 -6.59 2.37
CA VAL A 132 4.78 -6.18 1.37
C VAL A 132 4.28 -6.56 -0.01
N LEU A 133 4.05 -5.56 -0.85
CA LEU A 133 3.69 -5.72 -2.26
C LEU A 133 4.97 -5.76 -3.08
N ASN A 134 5.51 -6.97 -3.21
CA ASN A 134 6.78 -7.22 -3.91
C ASN A 134 6.55 -7.39 -5.41
N ASN A 135 7.12 -6.51 -6.22
CA ASN A 135 7.07 -6.58 -7.67
C ASN A 135 8.46 -6.45 -8.33
N ASP A 136 9.53 -6.47 -7.53
CA ASP A 136 10.94 -6.36 -7.95
C ASP A 136 11.27 -5.07 -8.72
N PHE A 137 10.50 -4.01 -8.46
CA PHE A 137 10.71 -2.72 -9.12
C PHE A 137 10.39 -1.54 -8.22
N LEU A 138 11.08 -0.41 -8.42
CA LEU A 138 10.59 0.90 -8.03
C LEU A 138 9.45 1.29 -9.00
N GLY A 139 8.29 0.70 -8.76
CA GLY A 139 7.20 0.62 -9.73
C GLY A 139 6.69 1.97 -10.24
N MET A 140 6.59 2.99 -9.38
CA MET A 140 6.18 4.33 -9.80
C MET A 140 7.25 4.99 -10.68
N VAL A 141 8.53 4.86 -10.35
CA VAL A 141 9.63 5.41 -11.16
C VAL A 141 9.66 4.74 -12.54
N LYS A 142 9.53 3.40 -12.57
CA LYS A 142 9.44 2.65 -13.82
C LYS A 142 8.25 3.10 -14.67
N GLN A 143 7.10 3.34 -14.06
CA GLN A 143 5.90 3.84 -14.74
C GLN A 143 6.14 5.21 -15.39
N TRP A 144 6.82 6.13 -14.70
CA TRP A 144 7.20 7.42 -15.27
C TRP A 144 8.15 7.27 -16.44
N GLN A 145 9.15 6.41 -16.34
CA GLN A 145 10.07 6.13 -17.45
C GLN A 145 9.34 5.54 -18.65
N GLN A 146 8.33 4.70 -18.40
CA GLN A 146 7.50 4.14 -19.45
C GLN A 146 6.64 5.18 -20.16
N LEU A 147 6.05 6.11 -19.41
CA LEU A 147 5.09 7.08 -19.94
C LEU A 147 5.77 8.30 -20.60
N PHE A 148 6.89 8.74 -20.07
CA PHE A 148 7.47 10.05 -20.42
C PHE A 148 8.90 9.98 -20.96
N PHE A 149 9.57 8.80 -20.90
CA PHE A 149 10.96 8.68 -21.27
C PHE A 149 11.22 7.53 -22.26
N ASP A 150 10.29 7.26 -23.16
CA ASP A 150 10.41 6.28 -24.25
C ASP A 150 10.81 4.90 -23.77
N LYS A 151 10.35 4.48 -22.58
CA LYS A 151 10.71 3.20 -21.92
C LYS A 151 12.21 3.02 -21.69
N ARG A 152 12.96 4.10 -21.56
CA ARG A 152 14.39 4.07 -21.20
C ARG A 152 14.51 3.81 -19.70
N TYR A 153 14.41 2.52 -19.34
CA TYR A 153 14.48 2.08 -17.95
C TYR A 153 15.88 2.17 -17.40
N ALA A 154 16.04 2.78 -16.22
CA ALA A 154 17.31 2.90 -15.53
C ALA A 154 17.08 2.87 -14.01
N SER A 155 17.85 2.04 -13.30
CA SER A 155 17.89 1.96 -11.83
C SER A 155 16.53 1.74 -11.16
N THR A 156 15.62 1.01 -11.80
CA THR A 156 14.28 0.73 -11.27
C THR A 156 14.06 -0.73 -10.94
N GLU A 157 14.87 -1.61 -11.47
CA GLU A 157 14.84 -3.04 -11.19
C GLU A 157 15.52 -3.33 -9.85
N MET A 158 14.95 -4.26 -9.10
CA MET A 158 15.44 -4.62 -7.78
C MET A 158 15.65 -6.13 -7.70
N VAL A 159 16.71 -6.54 -7.01
CA VAL A 159 16.91 -7.92 -6.57
C VAL A 159 16.64 -7.96 -5.08
N ASN A 160 15.49 -8.51 -4.71
CA ASN A 160 15.03 -8.49 -3.34
C ASN A 160 15.53 -9.67 -2.53
N PRO A 161 15.84 -9.49 -1.24
CA PRO A 161 16.07 -10.61 -0.32
C PRO A 161 14.76 -11.35 -0.02
N ASP A 162 14.87 -12.51 0.60
CA ASP A 162 13.71 -13.19 1.18
C ASP A 162 13.19 -12.42 2.42
N PHE A 163 12.19 -11.57 2.21
CA PHE A 163 11.57 -10.77 3.26
C PHE A 163 10.93 -11.62 4.36
N VAL A 164 10.47 -12.82 4.02
CA VAL A 164 9.88 -13.76 4.97
C VAL A 164 10.96 -14.28 5.93
N THR A 165 12.12 -14.66 5.42
CA THR A 165 13.26 -15.08 6.25
C THR A 165 13.76 -13.96 7.13
N ILE A 166 13.82 -12.72 6.63
CA ILE A 166 14.21 -11.56 7.43
C ILE A 166 13.23 -11.34 8.58
N ALA A 167 11.93 -11.34 8.31
CA ALA A 167 10.94 -11.15 9.36
C ALA A 167 10.97 -12.28 10.41
N LYS A 168 11.23 -13.54 10.00
CA LYS A 168 11.50 -14.65 10.93
C LYS A 168 12.70 -14.38 11.83
N GLY A 169 13.77 -13.80 11.28
CA GLY A 169 14.95 -13.41 12.05
C GLY A 169 14.65 -12.40 13.16
N TYR A 170 13.61 -11.58 12.99
CA TYR A 170 13.08 -10.69 14.03
C TYR A 170 11.98 -11.34 14.88
N PHE A 171 11.80 -12.67 14.81
CA PHE A 171 10.76 -13.42 15.54
C PHE A 171 9.32 -12.94 15.27
N LEU A 172 9.10 -12.30 14.13
CA LEU A 172 7.76 -11.92 13.69
C LEU A 172 7.06 -13.13 13.08
N GLY A 173 5.81 -13.34 13.47
CA GLY A 173 4.99 -14.41 12.92
C GLY A 173 4.50 -14.09 11.50
N PHE A 174 4.15 -15.14 10.74
CA PHE A 174 3.55 -15.01 9.41
C PHE A 174 2.16 -15.60 9.39
N ILE A 175 1.41 -15.07 8.44
CA ILE A 175 0.15 -15.67 7.99
C ILE A 175 0.28 -15.94 6.49
#